data_ba45af835cb57f9bb4edc6992764ac30
#
_entry.id   ba45af835cb57f9bb4edc6992764ac30
#
_cell.length_a   1.000
_cell.length_b   1.000
_cell.length_c   1.000
_cell.angle_alpha   90.00
_cell.angle_beta   90.00
_cell.angle_gamma   90.00
#
_symmetry.space_group_name_H-M   'P 1'
#
loop_
_entity.id
_entity.type
_entity.pdbx_description
1 polymer ?
#
loop_
_entity_poly.entity_id
_entity_poly.type
_entity_poly.pdbx_seq_one_letter_code
_entity_poly.pdbx_strand_id
1 'polypeptide(L)'
;MSSVPSIFGGRGPTGSRSTGGTTPPGGTSDEIDFKIHGHEMQFVEIELDPGESAVAEAGAMMFKDASIAMDTAFGDGSKVQSGIFGKLAAAGKRLLTGESLFITVFTHQGQGKARVAFAAPYPGTILAFKLSDMGGQLIAQRDAFLCAAKGVTIGVFFQKKIMTGLFGGEGFIMEKLEGDGYCFVHVGGCVVERQLADGEELHVDTGCIACMTPNVDFDIVRAGSVKSMIFGGEGVFFARLRGPGTVWIQSLPFSRLAGRVLANAGGGKEESSLLGGVFGGDSD
;
A
#
# COMPACT_ATOMS: atom_id res chain seq x y z
N MET A 1 13.02 -20.33 30.09
CA MET A 1 12.93 -20.66 28.66
C MET A 1 11.48 -20.89 28.34
N SER A 2 10.79 -19.85 27.95
CA SER A 2 9.34 -19.88 27.62
C SER A 2 9.21 -19.95 26.11
N SER A 3 8.65 -21.02 25.61
CA SER A 3 8.39 -21.26 24.20
C SER A 3 7.25 -20.39 23.72
N VAL A 4 7.54 -19.49 22.77
CA VAL A 4 6.54 -18.72 22.03
C VAL A 4 5.86 -19.68 21.04
N PRO A 5 4.52 -19.80 21.02
CA PRO A 5 3.83 -20.61 20.01
C PRO A 5 3.92 -19.94 18.65
N SER A 6 4.40 -20.67 17.65
CA SER A 6 4.39 -20.30 16.23
C SER A 6 2.94 -20.24 15.73
N ILE A 7 2.45 -19.04 15.42
CA ILE A 7 1.09 -18.80 14.90
C ILE A 7 1.05 -18.83 13.35
N PHE A 8 2.16 -19.10 12.67
CA PHE A 8 2.22 -19.18 11.21
C PHE A 8 2.33 -20.61 10.69
N GLY A 9 1.28 -21.41 10.91
CA GLY A 9 1.05 -22.72 10.32
C GLY A 9 -0.32 -22.80 9.63
N GLY A 10 -0.77 -21.72 9.00
CA GLY A 10 -1.96 -21.71 8.17
C GLY A 10 -1.60 -22.08 6.74
N ARG A 11 -1.86 -23.34 6.32
CA ARG A 11 -2.09 -23.64 4.91
C ARG A 11 -3.19 -22.71 4.45
N GLY A 12 -2.92 -21.87 3.45
CA GLY A 12 -3.95 -21.11 2.77
C GLY A 12 -5.10 -22.03 2.37
N PRO A 13 -6.35 -21.63 2.51
CA PRO A 13 -7.46 -22.44 2.09
C PRO A 13 -7.31 -22.70 0.58
N THR A 14 -7.04 -23.94 0.22
CA THR A 14 -7.32 -24.44 -1.12
C THR A 14 -8.82 -24.43 -1.23
N GLY A 15 -9.37 -23.33 -1.80
CA GLY A 15 -10.79 -23.22 -2.07
C GLY A 15 -11.25 -24.36 -2.95
N SER A 16 -12.00 -25.30 -2.35
CA SER A 16 -12.67 -26.36 -3.10
C SER A 16 -13.86 -25.72 -3.82
N ARG A 17 -13.88 -25.94 -5.10
CA ARG A 17 -14.94 -25.76 -6.07
C ARG A 17 -16.34 -25.70 -5.49
N SER A 18 -17.00 -24.58 -5.67
CA SER A 18 -18.45 -24.50 -5.82
C SER A 18 -18.76 -24.34 -7.31
N THR A 19 -19.36 -25.35 -7.89
CA THR A 19 -19.93 -25.31 -9.23
C THR A 19 -21.17 -24.42 -9.21
N GLY A 20 -21.22 -23.37 -10.04
CA GLY A 20 -22.42 -22.61 -10.36
C GLY A 20 -22.95 -21.79 -9.19
N GLY A 21 -22.23 -20.75 -8.79
CA GLY A 21 -22.70 -19.78 -7.81
C GLY A 21 -23.46 -18.66 -8.49
N THR A 22 -24.76 -18.56 -8.27
CA THR A 22 -25.50 -17.31 -8.40
C THR A 22 -24.89 -16.31 -7.41
N THR A 23 -24.40 -15.17 -7.91
CA THR A 23 -23.96 -14.03 -7.10
C THR A 23 -24.96 -13.77 -5.97
N PRO A 24 -24.53 -13.70 -4.70
CA PRO A 24 -25.44 -13.30 -3.62
C PRO A 24 -26.03 -11.93 -3.95
N PRO A 25 -27.32 -11.70 -3.71
CA PRO A 25 -27.92 -10.40 -3.96
C PRO A 25 -27.32 -9.38 -2.98
N GLY A 26 -26.45 -8.49 -3.47
CA GLY A 26 -25.88 -7.37 -2.71
C GLY A 26 -24.40 -7.07 -2.92
N GLY A 27 -23.61 -7.96 -3.54
CA GLY A 27 -22.21 -7.72 -3.86
C GLY A 27 -22.05 -6.78 -5.08
N THR A 28 -21.18 -5.76 -4.97
CA THR A 28 -20.87 -4.84 -6.07
C THR A 28 -19.48 -5.07 -6.66
N SER A 29 -18.64 -5.82 -5.96
CA SER A 29 -17.28 -6.15 -6.37
C SER A 29 -17.23 -7.45 -7.17
N ASP A 30 -16.28 -7.50 -8.13
CA ASP A 30 -15.99 -8.73 -8.86
C ASP A 30 -15.49 -9.81 -7.88
N GLU A 31 -15.93 -11.07 -8.06
CA GLU A 31 -15.50 -12.18 -7.25
C GLU A 31 -14.24 -12.77 -7.88
N ILE A 32 -13.10 -12.57 -7.22
CA ILE A 32 -11.79 -12.96 -7.75
C ILE A 32 -11.19 -14.13 -6.97
N ASP A 33 -10.59 -15.08 -7.69
CA ASP A 33 -9.70 -16.09 -7.12
C ASP A 33 -8.26 -15.56 -7.07
N PHE A 34 -7.49 -15.95 -6.04
CA PHE A 34 -6.12 -15.49 -5.92
C PHE A 34 -5.19 -16.51 -5.25
N LYS A 35 -3.90 -16.30 -5.46
CA LYS A 35 -2.83 -17.04 -4.76
C LYS A 35 -1.68 -16.10 -4.43
N ILE A 36 -1.23 -16.12 -3.18
CA ILE A 36 -0.02 -15.41 -2.75
C ILE A 36 1.17 -16.35 -2.85
N HIS A 37 2.23 -15.88 -3.51
CA HIS A 37 3.48 -16.60 -3.75
C HIS A 37 4.64 -15.93 -3.05
N GLY A 38 5.68 -16.72 -2.69
CA GLY A 38 6.90 -16.23 -2.07
C GLY A 38 6.83 -16.24 -0.54
N HIS A 39 7.91 -15.80 0.08
CA HIS A 39 8.08 -15.73 1.54
C HIS A 39 8.38 -14.29 1.98
N GLU A 40 9.62 -13.85 1.87
CA GLU A 40 10.05 -12.49 2.25
C GLU A 40 9.77 -11.44 1.17
N MET A 41 9.62 -11.88 -0.07
CA MET A 41 9.21 -11.05 -1.22
C MET A 41 8.02 -11.73 -1.86
N GLN A 42 6.84 -11.25 -1.56
CA GLN A 42 5.60 -11.85 -2.02
C GLN A 42 5.02 -11.10 -3.22
N PHE A 43 4.33 -11.86 -4.05
CA PHE A 43 3.41 -11.31 -5.05
C PHE A 43 2.07 -12.05 -4.97
N VAL A 44 1.01 -11.39 -5.38
CA VAL A 44 -0.31 -11.97 -5.52
C VAL A 44 -0.62 -12.20 -6.99
N GLU A 45 -1.02 -13.42 -7.33
CA GLU A 45 -1.58 -13.80 -8.62
C GLU A 45 -3.09 -13.86 -8.49
N ILE A 46 -3.79 -13.07 -9.29
CA ILE A 46 -5.25 -13.01 -9.35
C ILE A 46 -5.69 -13.73 -10.63
N GLU A 47 -6.66 -14.64 -10.49
CA GLU A 47 -7.30 -15.34 -11.60
C GLU A 47 -8.66 -14.69 -11.85
N LEU A 48 -8.90 -14.26 -13.09
CA LEU A 48 -10.09 -13.55 -13.52
C LEU A 48 -10.91 -14.41 -14.49
N ASP A 49 -12.19 -14.53 -14.24
CA ASP A 49 -13.15 -15.05 -15.21
C ASP A 49 -13.47 -14.01 -16.30
N PRO A 50 -14.06 -14.41 -17.46
CA PRO A 50 -14.39 -13.47 -18.53
C PRO A 50 -15.26 -12.31 -18.05
N GLY A 51 -14.78 -11.08 -18.24
CA GLY A 51 -15.44 -9.84 -17.81
C GLY A 51 -15.07 -9.35 -16.43
N GLU A 52 -14.44 -10.18 -15.59
CA GLU A 52 -13.95 -9.72 -14.29
C GLU A 52 -12.71 -8.83 -14.41
N SER A 53 -12.49 -8.04 -13.39
CA SER A 53 -11.41 -7.07 -13.35
C SER A 53 -10.77 -6.97 -11.95
N ALA A 54 -9.48 -6.66 -11.96
CA ALA A 54 -8.76 -6.19 -10.79
C ALA A 54 -8.35 -4.73 -10.96
N VAL A 55 -8.15 -4.03 -9.86
CA VAL A 55 -7.61 -2.67 -9.83
C VAL A 55 -6.32 -2.68 -9.04
N ALA A 56 -5.32 -1.92 -9.48
CA ALA A 56 -4.04 -1.86 -8.79
C ALA A 56 -3.41 -0.47 -8.88
N GLU A 57 -2.49 -0.19 -7.98
CA GLU A 57 -1.64 0.99 -8.05
C GLU A 57 -0.75 0.94 -9.31
N ALA A 58 -0.44 2.12 -9.85
CA ALA A 58 0.41 2.22 -11.02
C ALA A 58 1.81 1.67 -10.71
N GLY A 59 2.29 0.73 -11.58
CA GLY A 59 3.60 0.10 -11.42
C GLY A 59 3.62 -1.19 -10.60
N ALA A 60 2.50 -1.60 -9.99
CA ALA A 60 2.42 -2.83 -9.21
C ALA A 60 2.36 -4.11 -10.06
N MET A 61 1.97 -4.02 -11.34
CA MET A 61 1.83 -5.18 -12.22
C MET A 61 3.18 -5.84 -12.48
N MET A 62 3.26 -7.15 -12.20
CA MET A 62 4.40 -8.01 -12.50
C MET A 62 4.27 -8.68 -13.89
N PHE A 63 3.13 -9.32 -14.15
CA PHE A 63 2.76 -9.88 -15.44
C PHE A 63 1.24 -9.96 -15.59
N LYS A 64 0.76 -10.16 -16.81
CA LYS A 64 -0.63 -10.46 -17.13
C LYS A 64 -0.72 -11.31 -18.38
N ASP A 65 -1.78 -12.10 -18.49
CA ASP A 65 -2.12 -12.80 -19.72
C ASP A 65 -2.52 -11.81 -20.83
N ALA A 66 -2.27 -12.21 -22.09
CA ALA A 66 -2.51 -11.35 -23.26
C ALA A 66 -3.99 -10.95 -23.40
N SER A 67 -4.92 -11.77 -22.90
CA SER A 67 -6.37 -11.51 -22.91
C SER A 67 -6.84 -10.48 -21.90
N ILE A 68 -5.96 -9.99 -21.01
CA ILE A 68 -6.29 -8.95 -20.04
C ILE A 68 -5.95 -7.58 -20.62
N ALA A 69 -6.94 -6.72 -20.77
CA ALA A 69 -6.78 -5.32 -21.14
C ALA A 69 -6.40 -4.46 -19.93
N MET A 70 -5.62 -3.40 -20.17
CA MET A 70 -5.24 -2.42 -19.16
C MET A 70 -5.81 -1.05 -19.53
N ASP A 71 -6.55 -0.46 -18.60
CA ASP A 71 -7.07 0.89 -18.72
C ASP A 71 -6.69 1.71 -17.50
N THR A 72 -6.19 2.94 -17.71
CA THR A 72 -5.89 3.84 -16.61
C THR A 72 -7.17 4.58 -16.20
N ALA A 73 -7.58 4.43 -14.95
CA ALA A 73 -8.66 5.18 -14.35
C ALA A 73 -8.10 6.27 -13.43
N PHE A 74 -8.77 7.44 -13.43
CA PHE A 74 -8.48 8.53 -12.52
C PHE A 74 -9.57 8.56 -11.44
N GLY A 75 -9.17 8.52 -10.17
CA GLY A 75 -10.10 8.51 -9.04
C GLY A 75 -10.36 7.09 -8.49
N ASP A 76 -11.53 6.88 -7.93
CA ASP A 76 -11.95 5.65 -7.24
C ASP A 76 -12.12 4.39 -8.12
N GLY A 77 -11.70 4.42 -9.37
CA GLY A 77 -11.86 3.28 -10.30
C GLY A 77 -13.30 3.01 -10.76
N SER A 78 -14.31 3.71 -10.22
CA SER A 78 -15.73 3.45 -10.51
C SER A 78 -16.19 3.93 -11.88
N LYS A 79 -15.45 4.82 -12.55
CA LYS A 79 -15.79 5.39 -13.86
C LYS A 79 -14.59 5.37 -14.80
N VAL A 80 -14.54 4.39 -15.67
CA VAL A 80 -13.72 4.42 -16.88
C VAL A 80 -14.36 5.43 -17.84
N GLN A 81 -13.86 6.67 -17.89
CA GLN A 81 -14.33 7.67 -18.87
C GLN A 81 -13.59 7.45 -20.19
N SER A 82 -14.31 6.96 -21.19
CA SER A 82 -13.84 6.86 -22.57
C SER A 82 -13.77 8.24 -23.23
N GLY A 83 -12.54 8.71 -23.50
CA GLY A 83 -12.28 9.95 -24.23
C GLY A 83 -11.02 10.70 -23.75
N ILE A 84 -10.03 10.84 -24.63
CA ILE A 84 -8.70 11.37 -24.29
C ILE A 84 -8.73 12.84 -23.84
N PHE A 85 -9.60 13.67 -24.40
CA PHE A 85 -9.64 15.12 -24.13
C PHE A 85 -10.36 15.51 -22.83
N GLY A 86 -11.43 14.80 -22.46
CA GLY A 86 -12.12 15.02 -21.18
C GLY A 86 -11.28 14.61 -19.97
N LYS A 87 -10.41 13.60 -20.15
CA LYS A 87 -9.49 13.08 -19.14
C LYS A 87 -8.39 14.08 -18.78
N LEU A 88 -7.83 14.80 -19.76
CA LEU A 88 -6.72 15.74 -19.53
C LEU A 88 -7.15 16.99 -18.76
N ALA A 89 -8.35 17.50 -19.01
CA ALA A 89 -8.87 18.68 -18.31
C ALA A 89 -9.29 18.38 -16.86
N ALA A 90 -9.88 17.18 -16.62
CA ALA A 90 -10.23 16.73 -15.26
C ALA A 90 -8.98 16.37 -14.45
N ALA A 91 -7.97 15.72 -15.08
CA ALA A 91 -6.70 15.39 -14.46
C ALA A 91 -5.90 16.64 -14.05
N GLY A 92 -5.84 17.64 -14.92
CA GLY A 92 -5.15 18.91 -14.62
C GLY A 92 -5.70 19.62 -13.39
N LYS A 93 -7.01 19.54 -13.15
CA LYS A 93 -7.65 20.17 -12.00
C LYS A 93 -7.44 19.36 -10.69
N ARG A 94 -7.35 18.02 -10.78
CA ARG A 94 -7.09 17.13 -9.64
C ARG A 94 -5.60 17.03 -9.29
N LEU A 95 -4.71 17.12 -10.27
CA LEU A 95 -3.26 17.25 -10.04
C LEU A 95 -2.90 18.51 -9.23
N LEU A 96 -3.69 19.58 -9.37
CA LEU A 96 -3.50 20.81 -8.59
C LEU A 96 -4.01 20.71 -7.15
N THR A 97 -4.91 19.75 -6.86
CA THR A 97 -5.47 19.52 -5.52
C THR A 97 -4.78 18.40 -4.75
N GLY A 98 -3.83 17.66 -5.37
CA GLY A 98 -3.12 16.55 -4.71
C GLY A 98 -3.96 15.29 -4.50
N GLU A 99 -5.12 15.18 -5.14
CA GLU A 99 -6.09 14.06 -4.97
C GLU A 99 -6.01 13.00 -6.06
N SER A 100 -4.94 12.94 -6.84
CA SER A 100 -4.82 11.99 -7.95
C SER A 100 -4.31 10.62 -7.48
N LEU A 101 -5.23 9.72 -7.19
CA LEU A 101 -4.94 8.30 -7.20
C LEU A 101 -4.92 7.81 -8.66
N PHE A 102 -3.76 7.35 -9.12
CA PHE A 102 -3.63 6.72 -10.43
C PHE A 102 -3.83 5.22 -10.27
N ILE A 103 -5.02 4.75 -10.63
CA ILE A 103 -5.38 3.34 -10.56
C ILE A 103 -5.44 2.79 -11.97
N THR A 104 -4.87 1.61 -12.16
CA THR A 104 -4.99 0.84 -13.39
C THR A 104 -6.02 -0.26 -13.20
N VAL A 105 -6.95 -0.38 -14.14
CA VAL A 105 -7.95 -1.45 -14.20
C VAL A 105 -7.48 -2.51 -15.18
N PHE A 106 -7.49 -3.77 -14.74
CA PHE A 106 -7.09 -4.95 -15.49
C PHE A 106 -8.34 -5.79 -15.75
N THR A 107 -8.88 -5.78 -16.97
CA THR A 107 -10.13 -6.47 -17.33
C THR A 107 -9.84 -7.66 -18.23
N HIS A 108 -10.33 -8.85 -17.85
CA HIS A 108 -10.26 -10.01 -18.73
C HIS A 108 -11.31 -9.93 -19.86
N GLN A 109 -10.84 -9.89 -21.11
CA GLN A 109 -11.65 -9.77 -22.32
C GLN A 109 -11.70 -11.05 -23.16
N GLY A 110 -11.04 -12.12 -22.70
CA GLY A 110 -10.93 -13.39 -23.43
C GLY A 110 -11.96 -14.43 -22.98
N GLN A 111 -11.66 -15.69 -23.33
CA GLN A 111 -12.42 -16.86 -22.92
C GLN A 111 -11.63 -17.67 -21.89
N GLY A 112 -12.33 -18.39 -21.02
CA GLY A 112 -11.72 -19.16 -19.95
C GLY A 112 -11.17 -18.26 -18.85
N LYS A 113 -10.22 -18.76 -18.06
CA LYS A 113 -9.59 -18.01 -16.97
C LYS A 113 -8.29 -17.35 -17.45
N ALA A 114 -8.02 -16.16 -16.93
CA ALA A 114 -6.79 -15.43 -17.20
C ALA A 114 -6.17 -14.90 -15.91
N ARG A 115 -4.86 -14.66 -15.90
CA ARG A 115 -4.11 -14.31 -14.69
C ARG A 115 -3.39 -12.99 -14.84
N VAL A 116 -3.42 -12.23 -13.75
CA VAL A 116 -2.61 -11.03 -13.57
C VAL A 116 -1.93 -11.11 -12.20
N ALA A 117 -0.67 -10.68 -12.13
CA ALA A 117 0.10 -10.70 -10.89
C ALA A 117 0.58 -9.31 -10.51
N PHE A 118 0.54 -9.04 -9.20
CA PHE A 118 0.96 -7.77 -8.60
C PHE A 118 2.00 -8.03 -7.51
N ALA A 119 3.06 -7.22 -7.52
CA ALA A 119 4.16 -7.31 -6.56
C ALA A 119 4.58 -5.92 -6.08
N ALA A 120 4.86 -5.80 -4.79
CA ALA A 120 5.51 -4.60 -4.28
C ALA A 120 7.01 -4.59 -4.58
N PRO A 121 7.63 -3.42 -4.77
CA PRO A 121 9.03 -3.32 -5.19
C PRO A 121 10.05 -3.53 -4.06
N TYR A 122 9.64 -3.94 -2.86
CA TYR A 122 10.50 -4.16 -1.70
C TYR A 122 10.03 -5.34 -0.84
N PRO A 123 10.93 -5.93 0.01
CA PRO A 123 10.59 -7.10 0.81
C PRO A 123 9.43 -6.86 1.77
N GLY A 124 8.55 -7.84 1.88
CA GLY A 124 7.40 -7.79 2.77
C GLY A 124 6.39 -8.89 2.54
N THR A 125 5.27 -8.78 3.23
CA THR A 125 4.18 -9.75 3.27
C THR A 125 2.90 -9.13 2.70
N ILE A 126 2.15 -9.88 1.90
CA ILE A 126 0.85 -9.45 1.38
C ILE A 126 -0.24 -9.99 2.30
N LEU A 127 -1.08 -9.10 2.81
CA LEU A 127 -2.28 -9.43 3.56
C LEU A 127 -3.50 -9.31 2.62
N ALA A 128 -4.30 -10.36 2.56
CA ALA A 128 -5.55 -10.37 1.82
C ALA A 128 -6.72 -10.12 2.79
N PHE A 129 -7.51 -9.10 2.53
CA PHE A 129 -8.69 -8.75 3.30
C PHE A 129 -9.94 -8.86 2.44
N LYS A 130 -10.93 -9.63 2.88
CA LYS A 130 -12.28 -9.59 2.31
C LYS A 130 -13.07 -8.52 3.06
N LEU A 131 -13.36 -7.43 2.39
CA LEU A 131 -13.97 -6.26 3.05
C LEU A 131 -15.34 -6.57 3.65
N SER A 132 -16.13 -7.46 3.03
CA SER A 132 -17.40 -7.93 3.62
C SER A 132 -17.24 -8.49 5.04
N ASP A 133 -16.11 -9.16 5.32
CA ASP A 133 -15.85 -9.77 6.62
C ASP A 133 -15.37 -8.73 7.65
N MET A 134 -15.04 -7.53 7.18
CA MET A 134 -14.50 -6.42 7.97
C MET A 134 -15.48 -5.25 8.13
N GLY A 135 -16.77 -5.49 7.88
CA GLY A 135 -17.79 -4.43 7.92
C GLY A 135 -17.75 -3.48 6.73
N GLY A 136 -17.15 -3.91 5.63
CA GLY A 136 -17.14 -3.19 4.36
C GLY A 136 -16.05 -2.13 4.22
N GLN A 137 -15.13 -2.01 5.18
CA GLN A 137 -14.13 -0.93 5.18
C GLN A 137 -12.79 -1.36 5.78
N LEU A 138 -11.70 -0.85 5.19
CA LEU A 138 -10.34 -0.90 5.72
C LEU A 138 -9.66 0.45 5.50
N ILE A 139 -8.88 0.92 6.46
CA ILE A 139 -8.03 2.10 6.30
C ILE A 139 -6.60 1.63 6.10
N ALA A 140 -5.98 1.96 4.97
CA ALA A 140 -4.61 1.57 4.62
C ALA A 140 -3.73 2.79 4.35
N GLN A 141 -2.44 2.69 4.64
CA GLN A 141 -1.49 3.67 4.14
C GLN A 141 -1.41 3.54 2.62
N ARG A 142 -1.32 4.68 1.90
CA ARG A 142 -1.27 4.67 0.43
C ARG A 142 -0.19 3.75 -0.11
N ASP A 143 1.04 3.83 0.40
CA ASP A 143 2.18 3.01 -0.07
C ASP A 143 2.02 1.51 0.30
N ALA A 144 1.04 1.16 1.12
CA ALA A 144 0.72 -0.22 1.48
C ALA A 144 -0.40 -0.82 0.63
N PHE A 145 -1.25 -0.02 -0.01
CA PHE A 145 -2.23 -0.55 -0.96
C PHE A 145 -1.52 -1.15 -2.18
N LEU A 146 -1.87 -2.37 -2.56
CA LEU A 146 -1.29 -3.08 -3.71
C LEU A 146 -2.30 -3.24 -4.84
N CYS A 147 -3.41 -3.90 -4.57
CA CYS A 147 -4.47 -4.13 -5.55
C CYS A 147 -5.78 -4.54 -4.85
N ALA A 148 -6.88 -4.58 -5.62
CA ALA A 148 -8.18 -5.02 -5.15
C ALA A 148 -9.02 -5.60 -6.30
N ALA A 149 -10.12 -6.28 -5.95
CA ALA A 149 -11.19 -6.58 -6.89
C ALA A 149 -11.84 -5.28 -7.39
N LYS A 150 -12.24 -5.23 -8.65
CA LYS A 150 -13.05 -4.11 -9.14
C LYS A 150 -14.37 -4.05 -8.39
N GLY A 151 -14.82 -2.83 -8.05
CA GLY A 151 -15.95 -2.57 -7.16
C GLY A 151 -15.53 -2.15 -5.77
N VAL A 152 -14.28 -2.45 -5.36
CA VAL A 152 -13.68 -1.79 -4.19
C VAL A 152 -13.35 -0.36 -4.56
N THR A 153 -13.89 0.61 -3.80
CA THR A 153 -13.60 2.04 -3.98
C THR A 153 -12.45 2.46 -3.10
N ILE A 154 -11.60 3.36 -3.64
CA ILE A 154 -10.42 3.86 -2.95
C ILE A 154 -10.55 5.36 -2.82
N GLY A 155 -10.60 5.86 -1.59
CA GLY A 155 -10.74 7.27 -1.27
C GLY A 155 -9.70 7.73 -0.25
N VAL A 156 -9.49 9.03 -0.14
CA VAL A 156 -8.61 9.59 0.89
C VAL A 156 -9.36 9.63 2.22
N PHE A 157 -8.81 8.94 3.23
CA PHE A 157 -9.30 8.99 4.60
C PHE A 157 -8.68 10.15 5.38
N PHE A 158 -7.34 10.29 5.27
CA PHE A 158 -6.58 11.30 5.98
C PHE A 158 -5.37 11.72 5.16
N GLN A 159 -5.12 13.03 5.09
CA GLN A 159 -3.93 13.58 4.46
C GLN A 159 -3.33 14.68 5.32
N LYS A 160 -2.03 14.58 5.61
CA LYS A 160 -1.28 15.62 6.31
C LYS A 160 0.05 15.88 5.59
N LYS A 161 0.26 17.11 5.16
CA LYS A 161 1.55 17.55 4.63
C LYS A 161 2.56 17.57 5.77
N ILE A 162 3.31 16.50 5.92
CA ILE A 162 4.41 16.41 6.84
C ILE A 162 5.65 16.80 6.06
N MET A 163 6.29 17.91 6.43
CA MET A 163 7.53 18.39 5.81
C MET A 163 8.74 17.53 6.19
N THR A 164 8.64 16.23 5.95
CA THR A 164 9.80 15.33 5.99
C THR A 164 9.99 14.82 4.58
N GLY A 165 11.17 14.97 3.98
CA GLY A 165 11.47 14.50 2.63
C GLY A 165 11.31 12.99 2.41
N LEU A 166 10.80 12.26 3.40
CA LEU A 166 10.59 10.82 3.41
C LEU A 166 9.27 10.36 2.78
N PHE A 167 8.25 11.24 2.66
CA PHE A 167 6.94 10.90 2.08
C PHE A 167 6.70 11.56 0.71
N GLY A 168 7.76 12.00 0.04
CA GLY A 168 7.62 12.78 -1.18
C GLY A 168 6.90 14.12 -0.95
N GLY A 169 6.56 14.83 -2.01
CA GLY A 169 5.87 16.14 -1.93
C GLY A 169 4.42 16.08 -1.47
N GLU A 170 3.79 14.91 -1.43
CA GLU A 170 2.36 14.71 -1.13
C GLU A 170 2.08 14.54 0.37
N GLY A 171 3.10 14.19 1.17
CA GLY A 171 2.97 13.98 2.62
C GLY A 171 2.45 12.59 2.97
N PHE A 172 1.99 12.43 4.22
CA PHE A 172 1.42 11.18 4.73
C PHE A 172 -0.05 11.08 4.36
N ILE A 173 -0.43 9.98 3.70
CA ILE A 173 -1.79 9.73 3.21
C ILE A 173 -2.26 8.37 3.71
N MET A 174 -3.45 8.35 4.31
CA MET A 174 -4.22 7.15 4.59
C MET A 174 -5.41 7.09 3.65
N GLU A 175 -5.63 5.95 3.06
CA GLU A 175 -6.71 5.66 2.13
C GLU A 175 -7.81 4.85 2.80
N LYS A 176 -9.04 5.09 2.39
CA LYS A 176 -10.20 4.30 2.78
C LYS A 176 -10.55 3.37 1.62
N LEU A 177 -10.50 2.06 1.89
CA LEU A 177 -10.92 1.01 0.98
C LEU A 177 -12.32 0.59 1.39
N GLU A 178 -13.31 0.71 0.50
CA GLU A 178 -14.72 0.41 0.77
C GLU A 178 -15.30 -0.52 -0.27
N GLY A 179 -16.12 -1.46 0.18
CA GLY A 179 -16.80 -2.44 -0.67
C GLY A 179 -17.00 -3.77 0.03
N ASP A 180 -17.18 -4.82 -0.76
CA ASP A 180 -17.41 -6.19 -0.29
C ASP A 180 -16.38 -7.20 -0.84
N GLY A 181 -15.56 -6.79 -1.83
CA GLY A 181 -14.55 -7.60 -2.48
C GLY A 181 -13.25 -7.74 -1.69
N TYR A 182 -12.31 -8.46 -2.30
CA TYR A 182 -10.95 -8.59 -1.78
C TYR A 182 -10.13 -7.32 -2.06
N CYS A 183 -9.33 -6.92 -1.06
CA CYS A 183 -8.22 -5.99 -1.24
C CYS A 183 -6.94 -6.58 -0.66
N PHE A 184 -5.80 -6.16 -1.21
CA PHE A 184 -4.47 -6.67 -0.87
C PHE A 184 -3.60 -5.51 -0.42
N VAL A 185 -3.02 -5.69 0.77
CA VAL A 185 -2.14 -4.70 1.40
C VAL A 185 -0.75 -5.31 1.53
N HIS A 186 0.26 -4.64 1.01
CA HIS A 186 1.65 -5.02 1.20
C HIS A 186 2.20 -4.40 2.47
N VAL A 187 2.75 -5.23 3.34
CA VAL A 187 3.35 -4.85 4.62
C VAL A 187 4.85 -5.08 4.54
N GLY A 188 5.65 -4.03 4.58
CA GLY A 188 7.10 -4.10 4.45
C GLY A 188 7.78 -4.76 5.65
N GLY A 189 8.65 -5.73 5.38
CA GLY A 189 9.32 -6.52 6.41
C GLY A 189 8.38 -7.44 7.17
N CYS A 190 8.48 -7.43 8.51
CA CYS A 190 7.62 -8.23 9.39
C CYS A 190 6.31 -7.51 9.70
N VAL A 191 5.23 -8.28 9.76
CA VAL A 191 3.90 -7.83 10.18
C VAL A 191 3.72 -8.00 11.67
N VAL A 192 3.20 -6.98 12.34
CA VAL A 192 2.71 -7.04 13.73
C VAL A 192 1.25 -6.65 13.74
N GLU A 193 0.38 -7.59 14.05
CA GLU A 193 -1.04 -7.34 14.31
C GLU A 193 -1.26 -7.03 15.79
N ARG A 194 -1.97 -5.95 16.08
CA ARG A 194 -2.34 -5.53 17.43
C ARG A 194 -3.84 -5.23 17.51
N GLN A 195 -4.51 -5.91 18.41
CA GLN A 195 -5.86 -5.55 18.82
C GLN A 195 -5.76 -4.55 19.96
N LEU A 196 -6.35 -3.38 19.77
CA LEU A 196 -6.47 -2.34 20.80
C LEU A 196 -7.81 -2.47 21.49
N ALA A 197 -7.78 -2.56 22.81
CA ALA A 197 -8.99 -2.50 23.63
C ALA A 197 -9.63 -1.09 23.58
N ASP A 198 -10.86 -0.97 24.06
CA ASP A 198 -11.52 0.35 24.16
C ASP A 198 -10.70 1.31 25.03
N GLY A 199 -10.36 2.46 24.46
CA GLY A 199 -9.53 3.48 25.06
C GLY A 199 -8.03 3.14 25.16
N GLU A 200 -7.58 1.95 24.78
CA GLU A 200 -6.15 1.63 24.70
C GLU A 200 -5.47 2.50 23.64
N GLU A 201 -4.35 3.14 24.04
CA GLU A 201 -3.60 4.03 23.17
C GLU A 201 -2.25 3.42 22.81
N LEU A 202 -1.89 3.51 21.51
CA LEU A 202 -0.62 3.06 20.97
C LEU A 202 0.00 4.18 20.13
N HIS A 203 1.27 4.48 20.36
CA HIS A 203 2.05 5.39 19.53
C HIS A 203 2.91 4.59 18.55
N VAL A 204 2.80 4.90 17.26
CA VAL A 204 3.50 4.22 16.18
C VAL A 204 4.19 5.27 15.29
N ASP A 205 5.42 5.01 14.84
CA ASP A 205 6.01 5.80 13.76
C ASP A 205 5.06 5.83 12.56
N THR A 206 4.79 7.03 12.01
CA THR A 206 3.80 7.18 10.94
C THR A 206 4.05 6.27 9.75
N GLY A 207 5.32 6.07 9.36
CA GLY A 207 5.69 5.16 8.28
C GLY A 207 5.46 3.69 8.60
N CYS A 208 5.39 3.32 9.89
CA CYS A 208 5.22 1.93 10.29
C CYS A 208 3.76 1.47 10.33
N ILE A 209 2.77 2.32 10.11
CA ILE A 209 1.38 1.89 9.97
C ILE A 209 1.19 1.35 8.55
N ALA A 210 0.70 0.11 8.42
CA ALA A 210 0.28 -0.44 7.14
C ALA A 210 -1.22 -0.25 6.92
N CYS A 211 -2.05 -0.75 7.85
CA CYS A 211 -3.50 -0.57 7.79
C CYS A 211 -4.14 -0.71 9.18
N MET A 212 -5.41 -0.35 9.27
CA MET A 212 -6.21 -0.44 10.50
C MET A 212 -7.70 -0.58 10.19
N THR A 213 -8.46 -1.07 11.14
CA THR A 213 -9.92 -1.07 11.07
C THR A 213 -10.47 0.35 11.26
N PRO A 214 -11.63 0.69 10.67
CA PRO A 214 -12.16 2.08 10.65
C PRO A 214 -12.58 2.62 12.00
N ASN A 215 -12.75 1.78 13.01
CA ASN A 215 -13.12 2.16 14.37
C ASN A 215 -11.93 2.55 15.27
N VAL A 216 -10.69 2.43 14.78
CA VAL A 216 -9.51 2.98 15.45
C VAL A 216 -9.48 4.49 15.26
N ASP A 217 -9.48 5.23 16.38
CA ASP A 217 -9.25 6.68 16.35
C ASP A 217 -7.79 6.96 16.01
N PHE A 218 -7.58 7.80 15.01
CA PHE A 218 -6.27 8.08 14.42
C PHE A 218 -5.97 9.58 14.42
N ASP A 219 -4.81 9.95 14.95
CA ASP A 219 -4.28 11.32 14.88
C ASP A 219 -2.76 11.30 14.71
N ILE A 220 -2.20 12.37 14.16
CA ILE A 220 -0.74 12.55 14.07
C ILE A 220 -0.32 13.60 15.11
N VAL A 221 0.43 13.14 16.09
CA VAL A 221 0.97 13.94 17.18
C VAL A 221 2.46 14.21 17.00
N ARG A 222 2.90 15.35 17.51
CA ARG A 222 4.30 15.74 17.43
C ARG A 222 5.11 15.08 18.55
N ALA A 223 6.23 14.45 18.16
CA ALA A 223 7.16 13.87 19.13
C ALA A 223 7.99 14.97 19.81
N GLY A 224 7.81 15.16 21.10
CA GLY A 224 8.71 15.86 22.01
C GLY A 224 9.18 17.27 21.61
N SER A 225 10.32 17.71 22.19
CA SER A 225 10.92 19.02 21.92
C SER A 225 11.81 18.99 20.67
N VAL A 226 12.00 20.16 20.04
CA VAL A 226 12.84 20.36 18.85
C VAL A 226 14.28 19.78 19.02
N LYS A 227 14.80 19.71 20.26
CA LYS A 227 16.13 19.16 20.55
C LYS A 227 16.21 17.65 20.39
N SER A 228 15.17 16.89 20.75
CA SER A 228 15.12 15.44 20.55
C SER A 228 14.99 15.05 19.08
N MET A 229 14.48 15.95 18.24
CA MET A 229 14.33 15.76 16.80
C MET A 229 15.65 15.72 16.03
N ILE A 230 16.61 16.55 16.44
CA ILE A 230 17.90 16.72 15.72
C ILE A 230 18.85 15.57 16.04
N PHE A 231 18.76 14.99 17.24
CA PHE A 231 19.72 14.00 17.74
C PHE A 231 19.17 12.58 17.84
N GLY A 232 17.85 12.38 17.73
CA GLY A 232 17.21 11.07 17.96
C GLY A 232 17.09 10.17 16.73
N GLY A 233 17.21 10.70 15.51
CA GLY A 233 17.03 9.90 14.27
C GLY A 233 15.60 9.35 14.07
N GLU A 234 14.71 9.53 15.04
CA GLU A 234 13.31 9.14 15.00
C GLU A 234 12.48 10.22 14.32
N GLY A 235 11.36 9.81 13.71
CA GLY A 235 10.44 10.73 13.04
C GLY A 235 9.92 11.83 13.97
N VAL A 236 9.70 13.00 13.40
CA VAL A 236 9.19 14.19 14.12
C VAL A 236 7.73 14.00 14.56
N PHE A 237 7.05 13.00 13.99
CA PHE A 237 5.64 12.75 14.19
C PHE A 237 5.38 11.27 14.47
N PHE A 238 4.48 11.00 15.43
CA PHE A 238 3.92 9.69 15.66
C PHE A 238 2.45 9.69 15.27
N ALA A 239 1.99 8.54 14.82
CA ALA A 239 0.58 8.25 14.82
C ALA A 239 0.15 7.83 16.22
N ARG A 240 -0.83 8.50 16.75
CA ARG A 240 -1.57 8.08 17.93
C ARG A 240 -2.78 7.29 17.49
N LEU A 241 -2.82 6.04 17.89
CA LEU A 241 -3.89 5.10 17.60
C LEU A 241 -4.63 4.79 18.88
N ARG A 242 -5.95 4.91 18.89
CA ARG A 242 -6.77 4.60 20.07
C ARG A 242 -7.88 3.65 19.68
N GLY A 243 -7.96 2.53 20.40
CA GLY A 243 -8.98 1.51 20.22
C GLY A 243 -10.39 1.95 20.64
N PRO A 244 -11.40 1.15 20.32
CA PRO A 244 -11.27 -0.26 19.94
C PRO A 244 -10.96 -0.48 18.46
N GLY A 245 -10.18 -1.54 18.15
CA GLY A 245 -9.95 -1.99 16.78
C GLY A 245 -8.63 -2.71 16.57
N THR A 246 -8.36 -3.10 15.34
CA THR A 246 -7.14 -3.81 14.96
C THR A 246 -6.26 -2.92 14.10
N VAL A 247 -4.95 -2.97 14.35
CA VAL A 247 -3.92 -2.26 13.57
C VAL A 247 -2.86 -3.25 13.11
N TRP A 248 -2.37 -3.10 11.86
CA TRP A 248 -1.28 -3.87 11.29
C TRP A 248 -0.10 -2.93 11.07
N ILE A 249 1.03 -3.31 11.65
CA ILE A 249 2.25 -2.50 11.72
C ILE A 249 3.34 -3.21 10.92
N GLN A 250 4.12 -2.45 10.16
CA GLN A 250 5.23 -2.90 9.34
C GLN A 250 6.57 -2.52 9.95
N SER A 251 7.53 -3.45 9.89
CA SER A 251 8.88 -3.19 10.43
C SER A 251 9.79 -2.44 9.46
N LEU A 252 9.48 -2.49 8.15
CA LEU A 252 10.27 -1.87 7.08
C LEU A 252 9.39 -0.99 6.18
N PRO A 253 9.00 0.22 6.60
CA PRO A 253 8.31 1.16 5.72
C PRO A 253 9.21 1.57 4.55
N PHE A 254 8.60 1.76 3.36
CA PHE A 254 9.32 2.16 2.15
C PHE A 254 10.16 3.43 2.36
N SER A 255 9.65 4.40 3.09
CA SER A 255 10.35 5.65 3.43
C SER A 255 11.69 5.43 4.13
N ARG A 256 11.78 4.46 5.05
CA ARG A 256 13.04 4.08 5.70
C ARG A 256 14.02 3.44 4.74
N LEU A 257 13.55 2.54 3.89
CA LEU A 257 14.39 1.90 2.87
C LEU A 257 14.93 2.94 1.89
N ALA A 258 14.06 3.78 1.34
CA ALA A 258 14.43 4.85 0.42
C ALA A 258 15.40 5.85 1.04
N GLY A 259 15.16 6.27 2.29
CA GLY A 259 16.04 7.15 3.03
C GLY A 259 17.47 6.58 3.22
N ARG A 260 17.59 5.27 3.48
CA ARG A 260 18.90 4.58 3.57
C ARG A 260 19.60 4.52 2.22
N VAL A 261 18.89 4.22 1.15
CA VAL A 261 19.45 4.19 -0.21
C VAL A 261 19.96 5.57 -0.61
N LEU A 262 19.17 6.61 -0.41
CA LEU A 262 19.53 7.99 -0.76
C LEU A 262 20.70 8.52 0.06
N ALA A 263 20.76 8.22 1.36
CA ALA A 263 21.88 8.63 2.23
C ALA A 263 23.22 8.04 1.75
N ASN A 264 23.20 6.80 1.25
CA ASN A 264 24.42 6.17 0.72
C ASN A 264 24.74 6.55 -0.74
N ALA A 265 23.73 6.90 -1.54
CA ALA A 265 23.94 7.36 -2.93
C ALA A 265 24.51 8.79 -3.00
N GLY A 266 24.27 9.64 -1.99
CA GLY A 266 24.79 11.02 -1.92
C GLY A 266 26.26 11.12 -1.46
N GLY A 267 26.82 10.10 -0.83
CA GLY A 267 28.18 10.10 -0.26
C GLY A 267 29.34 10.01 -1.26
N GLY A 268 29.04 9.77 -2.55
CA GLY A 268 30.08 9.61 -3.58
C GLY A 268 30.71 10.90 -4.12
N LYS A 269 30.29 12.08 -3.64
CA LYS A 269 30.82 13.37 -4.12
C LYS A 269 31.85 14.02 -3.20
N GLU A 270 31.99 13.59 -1.96
CA GLU A 270 32.98 14.19 -1.02
C GLU A 270 34.33 13.49 -1.01
N GLU A 271 34.41 12.20 -1.36
CA GLU A 271 35.72 11.51 -1.42
C GLU A 271 36.59 11.91 -2.61
N SER A 272 36.05 12.41 -3.71
CA SER A 272 36.82 12.89 -4.85
C SER A 272 37.43 14.28 -4.62
N SER A 273 36.92 15.05 -3.67
CA SER A 273 37.44 16.39 -3.32
C SER A 273 38.62 16.34 -2.33
N LEU A 274 38.68 15.30 -1.50
CA LEU A 274 39.78 15.13 -0.54
C LEU A 274 41.06 14.57 -1.19
N LEU A 275 40.99 13.81 -2.28
CA LEU A 275 42.14 13.31 -3.02
C LEU A 275 42.73 14.34 -3.99
N GLY A 276 41.98 15.35 -4.42
CA GLY A 276 42.47 16.45 -5.27
C GLY A 276 43.35 17.47 -4.54
N GLY A 277 43.25 17.55 -3.21
CA GLY A 277 44.01 18.51 -2.40
C GLY A 277 45.39 18.04 -1.92
N VAL A 278 45.74 16.75 -2.08
CA VAL A 278 47.00 16.19 -1.57
C VAL A 278 48.11 16.13 -2.62
N PHE A 279 47.81 16.29 -3.91
CA PHE A 279 48.77 16.20 -5.02
C PHE A 279 49.03 17.52 -5.79
N GLY A 280 48.59 18.65 -5.26
CA GLY A 280 48.81 19.98 -5.84
C GLY A 280 49.77 20.82 -4.99
N GLY A 281 50.96 20.31 -4.75
CA GLY A 281 52.05 21.03 -4.11
C GLY A 281 53.27 21.16 -5.03
N ASP A 282 53.68 22.43 -5.27
CA ASP A 282 54.99 22.87 -5.76
C ASP A 282 55.43 22.55 -7.20
N SER A 283 55.42 23.57 -8.01
CA SER A 283 56.56 23.91 -8.91
C SER A 283 56.50 25.42 -9.23
N ASP A 284 57.49 26.10 -8.72
CA ASP A 284 58.18 27.35 -9.11
C ASP A 284 57.45 28.31 -10.09
#